data_87e4682acef36a9a56de673376fbefd7
#
_entry.id   87e4682acef36a9a56de673376fbefd7
#
_cell.length_a   1.000
_cell.length_b   1.000
_cell.length_c   1.000
_cell.angle_alpha   90.00
_cell.angle_beta   90.00
_cell.angle_gamma   90.00
#
_symmetry.space_group_name_H-M   'P 1'
#
loop_
_entity.id
_entity.type
_entity.pdbx_description
1 polymer ?
#
loop_
_entity_poly.entity_id
_entity_poly.type
_entity_poly.pdbx_seq_one_letter_code
_entity_poly.pdbx_strand_id
1 'polypeptide(L)'
;MNSENPINNSTATDSKKKGPDNRKTWILAIFAMVCTIISFIYRYQSGGSDAVTNISKSQSVFAYTLDDVNKVLDYQLKGWNNANIDVFMSGYIKDSSVRFITDKKVKTSWQEITDSYKKGYPNKDAMGKLTFHRDEIRWVNESAYIAQVIGRWEVIQKHKLEQANPNLGSRDFTSIVNRNAPTHDTLSGRFSLIFIGTPEGPKIQIDHTW
;
A
#
# COMPACT_ATOMS: atom_id res chain seq x y z
N MET A 1 -29.01 30.03 90.13
CA MET A 1 -29.05 31.46 89.83
C MET A 1 -28.89 31.58 88.33
N ASN A 2 -29.99 31.63 87.69
CA ASN A 2 -30.57 32.69 86.80
C ASN A 2 -29.52 33.45 86.04
N SER A 3 -29.60 33.47 84.70
CA SER A 3 -30.56 34.21 83.86
C SER A 3 -30.29 33.90 82.40
N GLU A 4 -31.23 33.49 81.73
CA GLU A 4 -32.06 34.17 80.69
C GLU A 4 -31.40 34.64 79.42
N ASN A 5 -31.92 34.09 78.37
CA ASN A 5 -31.86 34.52 76.94
C ASN A 5 -32.44 35.88 76.70
N PRO A 6 -32.11 36.49 75.57
CA PRO A 6 -33.20 36.63 74.62
C PRO A 6 -32.81 36.30 73.13
N ILE A 7 -33.81 35.80 72.47
CA ILE A 7 -34.04 35.55 71.06
C ILE A 7 -33.87 36.80 70.23
N ASN A 8 -33.15 36.72 69.09
CA ASN A 8 -33.28 37.73 68.04
C ASN A 8 -33.60 37.04 66.69
N ASN A 9 -34.85 37.14 66.30
CA ASN A 9 -35.35 36.86 64.96
C ASN A 9 -34.79 37.86 63.96
N SER A 10 -34.08 37.42 62.95
CA SER A 10 -33.91 38.19 61.75
C SER A 10 -34.31 37.35 60.54
N THR A 11 -35.42 37.73 60.01
CA THR A 11 -35.96 37.28 58.72
C THR A 11 -35.01 37.62 57.57
N ALA A 12 -34.34 36.61 57.02
CA ALA A 12 -33.61 36.75 55.75
C ALA A 12 -34.54 36.48 54.62
N THR A 13 -34.85 37.50 53.85
CA THR A 13 -35.54 37.44 52.59
C THR A 13 -34.68 36.77 51.52
N ASP A 14 -35.05 35.57 51.14
CA ASP A 14 -34.45 34.80 50.08
C ASP A 14 -34.82 35.44 48.71
N SER A 15 -33.92 36.24 48.15
CA SER A 15 -34.03 36.74 46.78
C SER A 15 -33.42 35.69 45.84
N LYS A 16 -34.24 34.80 45.31
CA LYS A 16 -33.89 33.90 44.19
C LYS A 16 -33.41 34.73 43.00
N LYS A 17 -32.10 34.80 42.82
CA LYS A 17 -31.46 35.23 41.55
C LYS A 17 -31.81 34.22 40.47
N LYS A 18 -32.70 34.65 39.55
CA LYS A 18 -32.98 33.91 38.30
C LYS A 18 -31.70 33.80 37.49
N GLY A 19 -31.16 32.62 37.36
CA GLY A 19 -29.97 32.32 36.56
C GLY A 19 -30.23 32.67 35.05
N PRO A 20 -29.19 32.92 34.29
CA PRO A 20 -29.35 33.26 32.87
C PRO A 20 -30.08 32.15 32.12
N ASP A 21 -31.03 32.59 31.27
CA ASP A 21 -31.86 31.70 30.45
C ASP A 21 -30.99 30.95 29.42
N ASN A 22 -30.51 29.78 29.78
CA ASN A 22 -29.62 28.93 28.97
C ASN A 22 -30.20 28.52 27.62
N ARG A 23 -31.53 28.64 27.42
CA ARG A 23 -32.16 28.28 26.13
C ARG A 23 -31.77 29.21 24.98
N LYS A 24 -31.63 30.50 25.24
CA LYS A 24 -31.21 31.45 24.19
C LYS A 24 -29.76 31.32 23.81
N THR A 25 -28.89 31.01 24.77
CA THR A 25 -27.46 30.76 24.53
C THR A 25 -27.22 29.48 23.72
N TRP A 26 -27.98 28.41 23.97
CA TRP A 26 -27.87 27.17 23.20
C TRP A 26 -28.37 27.34 21.75
N ILE A 27 -29.47 28.10 21.54
CA ILE A 27 -29.99 28.39 20.20
C ILE A 27 -28.97 29.18 19.37
N LEU A 28 -28.31 30.17 19.96
CA LEU A 28 -27.28 30.97 19.30
C LEU A 28 -26.01 30.11 18.99
N ALA A 29 -25.64 29.22 19.88
CA ALA A 29 -24.50 28.29 19.65
C ALA A 29 -24.80 27.30 18.53
N ILE A 30 -26.00 26.74 18.46
CA ILE A 30 -26.43 25.84 17.38
C ILE A 30 -26.47 26.60 16.04
N PHE A 31 -27.01 27.84 16.04
CA PHE A 31 -27.07 28.66 14.82
C PHE A 31 -25.68 29.02 14.29
N ALA A 32 -24.71 29.35 15.18
CA ALA A 32 -23.33 29.61 14.82
C ALA A 32 -22.65 28.34 14.24
N MET A 33 -22.93 27.16 14.82
CA MET A 33 -22.39 25.89 14.34
C MET A 33 -22.95 25.49 12.99
N VAL A 34 -24.24 25.71 12.75
CA VAL A 34 -24.90 25.47 11.45
C VAL A 34 -24.34 26.42 10.38
N CYS A 35 -24.17 27.71 10.71
CA CYS A 35 -23.58 28.67 9.78
C CYS A 35 -22.12 28.34 9.41
N THR A 36 -21.33 27.85 10.36
CA THR A 36 -19.95 27.39 10.07
C THR A 36 -19.93 26.14 9.18
N ILE A 37 -20.86 25.20 9.42
CA ILE A 37 -20.97 23.99 8.58
C ILE A 37 -21.42 24.37 7.17
N ILE A 38 -22.41 25.25 7.03
CA ILE A 38 -22.86 25.72 5.72
C ILE A 38 -21.77 26.50 4.99
N SER A 39 -20.99 27.34 5.69
CA SER A 39 -19.85 28.05 5.12
C SER A 39 -18.72 27.11 4.72
N PHE A 40 -18.50 26.02 5.49
CA PHE A 40 -17.53 24.98 5.15
C PHE A 40 -17.98 24.18 3.92
N ILE A 41 -19.27 23.80 3.84
CA ILE A 41 -19.84 23.12 2.67
C ILE A 41 -19.77 24.03 1.43
N TYR A 42 -20.09 25.32 1.58
CA TYR A 42 -20.03 26.29 0.47
C TYR A 42 -18.59 26.50 -0.01
N ARG A 43 -17.60 26.57 0.88
CA ARG A 43 -16.17 26.60 0.52
C ARG A 43 -15.70 25.31 -0.11
N TYR A 44 -16.23 24.17 0.35
CA TYR A 44 -15.90 22.86 -0.22
C TYR A 44 -16.49 22.71 -1.63
N GLN A 45 -17.69 23.21 -1.87
CA GLN A 45 -18.33 23.19 -3.20
C GLN A 45 -17.76 24.23 -4.17
N SER A 46 -17.38 25.43 -3.70
CA SER A 46 -16.79 26.46 -4.55
C SER A 46 -15.28 26.32 -4.76
N GLY A 47 -14.56 25.63 -3.85
CA GLY A 47 -13.13 25.32 -4.03
C GLY A 47 -12.84 24.04 -4.82
N GLY A 48 -13.88 23.20 -5.04
CA GLY A 48 -13.70 21.89 -5.68
C GLY A 48 -13.51 21.94 -7.20
N SER A 49 -14.05 22.95 -7.88
CA SER A 49 -13.94 23.04 -9.34
C SER A 49 -12.55 23.49 -9.81
N ASP A 50 -11.91 24.41 -9.08
CA ASP A 50 -10.60 24.92 -9.48
C ASP A 50 -9.46 23.98 -9.09
N ALA A 51 -9.61 23.22 -7.98
CA ALA A 51 -8.63 22.21 -7.58
C ALA A 51 -8.66 20.98 -8.51
N VAL A 52 -9.84 20.56 -8.97
CA VAL A 52 -9.99 19.44 -9.91
C VAL A 52 -9.49 19.82 -11.30
N THR A 53 -9.72 21.06 -11.76
CA THR A 53 -9.20 21.55 -13.05
C THR A 53 -7.67 21.76 -13.03
N ASN A 54 -7.09 22.11 -11.88
CA ASN A 54 -5.64 22.25 -11.74
C ASN A 54 -4.90 20.91 -11.61
N ILE A 55 -5.52 19.89 -11.01
CA ILE A 55 -4.98 18.52 -10.99
C ILE A 55 -4.98 17.93 -12.40
N SER A 56 -6.03 18.18 -13.20
CA SER A 56 -6.08 17.75 -14.60
C SER A 56 -5.05 18.45 -15.51
N LYS A 57 -4.52 19.61 -15.10
CA LYS A 57 -3.59 20.40 -15.90
C LYS A 57 -2.12 20.10 -15.63
N SER A 58 -1.80 19.33 -14.59
CA SER A 58 -0.43 19.08 -14.13
C SER A 58 0.07 17.64 -14.34
N GLN A 59 -0.81 16.67 -14.56
CA GLN A 59 -0.38 15.33 -14.95
C GLN A 59 -0.37 15.23 -16.47
N SER A 60 0.83 15.31 -17.05
CA SER A 60 1.04 14.86 -18.43
C SER A 60 0.68 13.36 -18.46
N VAL A 61 -0.50 13.06 -19.02
CA VAL A 61 -0.96 11.69 -19.14
C VAL A 61 -0.19 11.06 -20.29
N PHE A 62 0.72 10.14 -19.99
CA PHE A 62 1.48 9.41 -21.01
C PHE A 62 0.67 8.23 -21.48
N ALA A 63 0.19 8.32 -22.73
CA ALA A 63 -0.62 7.30 -23.35
C ALA A 63 0.18 6.01 -23.62
N TYR A 64 -0.45 4.87 -23.37
CA TYR A 64 0.07 3.55 -23.70
C TYR A 64 -1.10 2.58 -23.97
N THR A 65 -0.82 1.40 -24.48
CA THR A 65 -1.80 0.35 -24.74
C THR A 65 -1.68 -0.79 -23.75
N LEU A 66 -2.71 -1.65 -23.62
CA LEU A 66 -2.61 -2.87 -22.82
C LEU A 66 -1.55 -3.84 -23.37
N ASP A 67 -1.24 -3.77 -24.68
CA ASP A 67 -0.12 -4.53 -25.28
C ASP A 67 1.24 -4.05 -24.76
N ASP A 68 1.41 -2.75 -24.51
CA ASP A 68 2.64 -2.23 -23.93
C ASP A 68 2.84 -2.71 -22.48
N VAL A 69 1.75 -2.93 -21.73
CA VAL A 69 1.80 -3.60 -20.41
C VAL A 69 2.34 -5.02 -20.55
N ASN A 70 1.87 -5.79 -21.55
CA ASN A 70 2.39 -7.12 -21.84
C ASN A 70 3.90 -7.10 -22.13
N LYS A 71 4.35 -6.14 -22.95
CA LYS A 71 5.78 -5.99 -23.26
C LYS A 71 6.64 -5.73 -22.03
N VAL A 72 6.14 -4.91 -21.06
CA VAL A 72 6.85 -4.69 -19.80
C VAL A 72 6.99 -5.99 -19.03
N LEU A 73 5.92 -6.78 -18.89
CA LEU A 73 5.96 -8.06 -18.20
C LEU A 73 6.88 -9.08 -18.90
N ASP A 74 6.89 -9.12 -20.24
CA ASP A 74 7.80 -9.97 -21.01
C ASP A 74 9.25 -9.56 -20.78
N TYR A 75 9.52 -8.25 -20.73
CA TYR A 75 10.85 -7.72 -20.46
C TYR A 75 11.33 -8.04 -19.04
N GLN A 76 10.44 -7.97 -18.06
CA GLN A 76 10.71 -8.42 -16.69
C GLN A 76 11.05 -9.91 -16.63
N LEU A 77 10.25 -10.76 -17.28
CA LEU A 77 10.53 -12.21 -17.38
C LEU A 77 11.90 -12.48 -17.99
N LYS A 78 12.23 -11.78 -19.07
CA LYS A 78 13.55 -11.90 -19.72
C LYS A 78 14.67 -11.47 -18.76
N GLY A 79 14.49 -10.36 -18.03
CA GLY A 79 15.46 -9.88 -17.03
C GLY A 79 15.69 -10.93 -15.94
N TRP A 80 14.60 -11.41 -15.32
CA TRP A 80 14.68 -12.43 -14.28
C TRP A 80 15.38 -13.71 -14.76
N ASN A 81 14.89 -14.26 -15.87
CA ASN A 81 15.39 -15.54 -16.41
C ASN A 81 16.85 -15.45 -16.93
N ASN A 82 17.39 -14.25 -17.11
CA ASN A 82 18.79 -13.98 -17.39
C ASN A 82 19.59 -13.53 -16.16
N ALA A 83 19.01 -13.68 -14.94
CA ALA A 83 19.62 -13.26 -13.68
C ALA A 83 19.99 -11.78 -13.62
N ASN A 84 19.18 -10.92 -14.25
CA ASN A 84 19.37 -9.47 -14.29
C ASN A 84 18.23 -8.77 -13.55
N ILE A 85 18.44 -8.54 -12.24
CA ILE A 85 17.47 -7.85 -11.37
C ILE A 85 17.26 -6.41 -11.83
N ASP A 86 18.23 -5.71 -12.36
CA ASP A 86 18.09 -4.33 -12.79
C ASP A 86 17.14 -4.22 -13.99
N VAL A 87 17.20 -5.17 -14.92
CA VAL A 87 16.22 -5.30 -16.02
C VAL A 87 14.83 -5.64 -15.48
N PHE A 88 14.71 -6.57 -14.53
CA PHE A 88 13.43 -6.89 -13.89
C PHE A 88 12.84 -5.65 -13.21
N MET A 89 13.64 -4.92 -12.45
CA MET A 89 13.23 -3.73 -11.72
C MET A 89 12.95 -2.51 -12.62
N SER A 90 13.39 -2.52 -13.87
CA SER A 90 13.08 -1.44 -14.82
C SER A 90 11.60 -1.34 -15.18
N GLY A 91 10.81 -2.39 -14.91
CA GLY A 91 9.36 -2.40 -15.04
C GLY A 91 8.64 -1.55 -13.97
N TYR A 92 9.30 -1.20 -12.88
CA TYR A 92 8.74 -0.41 -11.80
C TYR A 92 9.05 1.08 -11.95
N ILE A 93 8.15 1.93 -11.45
CA ILE A 93 8.42 3.35 -11.33
C ILE A 93 9.50 3.62 -10.28
N LYS A 94 10.40 4.59 -10.57
CA LYS A 94 11.55 4.92 -9.69
C LYS A 94 11.29 6.13 -8.80
N ASP A 95 10.08 6.33 -8.35
CA ASP A 95 9.75 7.44 -7.44
C ASP A 95 9.12 6.96 -6.13
N SER A 96 8.76 7.90 -5.26
CA SER A 96 8.19 7.61 -3.95
C SER A 96 6.74 7.08 -3.98
N SER A 97 6.11 7.02 -5.16
CA SER A 97 4.76 6.49 -5.31
C SER A 97 4.74 4.96 -5.42
N VAL A 98 5.89 4.32 -5.70
CA VAL A 98 5.98 2.86 -5.79
C VAL A 98 5.55 2.17 -4.51
N ARG A 99 4.79 1.08 -4.63
CA ARG A 99 4.39 0.22 -3.52
C ARG A 99 4.60 -1.24 -3.89
N PHE A 100 5.32 -1.95 -3.03
CA PHE A 100 5.42 -3.41 -3.08
C PHE A 100 4.81 -3.96 -1.79
N ILE A 101 3.70 -4.67 -1.93
CA ILE A 101 2.83 -5.12 -0.85
C ILE A 101 2.91 -6.63 -0.77
N THR A 102 3.18 -7.16 0.41
CA THR A 102 3.11 -8.58 0.73
C THR A 102 2.29 -8.78 2.00
N ASP A 103 1.95 -10.02 2.35
CA ASP A 103 1.25 -10.34 3.62
C ASP A 103 1.94 -9.76 4.87
N LYS A 104 3.26 -9.57 4.80
CA LYS A 104 4.08 -9.21 5.96
C LYS A 104 4.42 -7.73 6.03
N LYS A 105 4.52 -7.04 4.89
CA LYS A 105 4.98 -5.64 4.86
C LYS A 105 4.67 -4.93 3.54
N VAL A 106 4.74 -3.60 3.62
CA VAL A 106 4.72 -2.70 2.47
C VAL A 106 6.08 -2.03 2.36
N LYS A 107 6.67 -2.06 1.17
CA LYS A 107 7.86 -1.28 0.82
C LYS A 107 7.44 -0.12 -0.07
N THR A 108 8.04 1.04 0.15
CA THR A 108 7.66 2.32 -0.48
C THR A 108 8.78 2.99 -1.26
N SER A 109 9.92 2.30 -1.41
CA SER A 109 11.09 2.82 -2.11
C SER A 109 11.54 1.80 -3.16
N TRP A 110 11.77 2.29 -4.38
CA TRP A 110 12.32 1.48 -5.48
C TRP A 110 13.67 0.85 -5.08
N GLN A 111 14.52 1.60 -4.37
CA GLN A 111 15.81 1.09 -3.91
C GLN A 111 15.64 -0.03 -2.89
N GLU A 112 14.76 0.15 -1.89
CA GLU A 112 14.47 -0.89 -0.90
C GLU A 112 13.95 -2.19 -1.54
N ILE A 113 13.08 -2.06 -2.54
CA ILE A 113 12.55 -3.20 -3.28
C ILE A 113 13.69 -3.90 -4.02
N THR A 114 14.51 -3.13 -4.76
CA THR A 114 15.65 -3.63 -5.54
C THR A 114 16.67 -4.36 -4.64
N ASP A 115 17.05 -3.75 -3.53
CA ASP A 115 18.02 -4.34 -2.58
C ASP A 115 17.49 -5.62 -1.97
N SER A 116 16.18 -5.68 -1.71
CA SER A 116 15.53 -6.90 -1.22
C SER A 116 15.58 -8.04 -2.24
N TYR A 117 15.35 -7.73 -3.52
CA TYR A 117 15.48 -8.71 -4.59
C TYR A 117 16.93 -9.18 -4.74
N LYS A 118 17.90 -8.26 -4.79
CA LYS A 118 19.34 -8.61 -4.87
C LYS A 118 19.81 -9.45 -3.69
N LYS A 119 19.31 -9.15 -2.48
CA LYS A 119 19.60 -9.93 -1.27
C LYS A 119 18.95 -11.31 -1.29
N GLY A 120 17.68 -11.40 -1.70
CA GLY A 120 16.94 -12.67 -1.72
C GLY A 120 17.37 -13.60 -2.86
N TYR A 121 17.83 -13.02 -3.97
CA TYR A 121 18.14 -13.72 -5.21
C TYR A 121 19.55 -13.32 -5.72
N PRO A 122 20.60 -13.72 -5.03
CA PRO A 122 21.95 -13.23 -5.29
C PRO A 122 22.59 -13.76 -6.58
N ASN A 123 22.03 -14.79 -7.18
CA ASN A 123 22.57 -15.42 -8.38
C ASN A 123 21.49 -16.17 -9.16
N LYS A 124 21.84 -16.69 -10.33
CA LYS A 124 20.93 -17.40 -11.25
C LYS A 124 20.26 -18.63 -10.62
N ASP A 125 20.99 -19.40 -9.83
CA ASP A 125 20.44 -20.60 -9.19
C ASP A 125 19.40 -20.23 -8.12
N ALA A 126 19.64 -19.16 -7.36
CA ALA A 126 18.68 -18.61 -6.41
C ALA A 126 17.46 -17.96 -7.10
N MET A 127 17.63 -17.37 -8.28
CA MET A 127 16.51 -16.79 -9.04
C MET A 127 15.65 -17.88 -9.68
N GLY A 128 16.25 -18.96 -10.14
CA GLY A 128 15.52 -20.02 -10.84
C GLY A 128 14.90 -19.53 -12.16
N LYS A 129 13.82 -20.19 -12.59
CA LYS A 129 13.06 -19.84 -13.77
C LYS A 129 11.69 -19.29 -13.37
N LEU A 130 11.42 -18.03 -13.68
CA LEU A 130 10.15 -17.37 -13.44
C LEU A 130 9.22 -17.53 -14.64
N THR A 131 7.94 -17.75 -14.36
CA THR A 131 6.83 -17.71 -15.33
C THR A 131 5.71 -16.84 -14.76
N PHE A 132 5.09 -16.01 -15.62
CA PHE A 132 3.86 -15.28 -15.32
C PHE A 132 2.69 -15.89 -16.07
N HIS A 133 1.61 -16.17 -15.35
CA HIS A 133 0.30 -16.49 -15.89
C HIS A 133 -0.58 -15.26 -15.71
N ARG A 134 -0.94 -14.60 -16.80
CA ARG A 134 -1.72 -13.37 -16.83
C ARG A 134 -3.19 -13.76 -16.94
N ASP A 135 -3.91 -13.73 -15.82
CA ASP A 135 -5.32 -14.15 -15.79
C ASP A 135 -6.22 -13.05 -16.36
N GLU A 136 -5.89 -11.77 -16.12
CA GLU A 136 -6.64 -10.61 -16.62
C GLU A 136 -5.71 -9.41 -16.82
N ILE A 137 -5.90 -8.66 -17.92
CA ILE A 137 -5.30 -7.34 -18.17
C ILE A 137 -6.42 -6.40 -18.59
N ARG A 138 -6.65 -5.33 -17.85
CA ARG A 138 -7.74 -4.39 -18.10
C ARG A 138 -7.41 -2.96 -17.74
N TRP A 139 -8.15 -2.02 -18.29
CA TRP A 139 -8.16 -0.65 -17.82
C TRP A 139 -8.92 -0.55 -16.50
N VAL A 140 -8.33 0.09 -15.50
CA VAL A 140 -9.01 0.57 -14.29
C VAL A 140 -9.62 1.95 -14.58
N ASN A 141 -8.84 2.80 -15.26
CA ASN A 141 -9.26 4.09 -15.78
C ASN A 141 -8.52 4.36 -17.09
N GLU A 142 -9.21 4.18 -18.21
CA GLU A 142 -8.64 4.36 -19.54
C GLU A 142 -8.24 5.82 -19.82
N SER A 143 -9.08 6.77 -19.40
CA SER A 143 -8.81 8.20 -19.59
C SER A 143 -7.58 8.70 -18.82
N ALA A 144 -7.24 8.04 -17.70
CA ALA A 144 -6.04 8.34 -16.92
C ALA A 144 -4.88 7.38 -17.24
N TYR A 145 -5.06 6.46 -18.18
CA TYR A 145 -4.10 5.40 -18.52
C TYR A 145 -3.62 4.64 -17.27
N ILE A 146 -4.59 4.14 -16.49
CA ILE A 146 -4.34 3.28 -15.34
C ILE A 146 -4.84 1.88 -15.69
N ALA A 147 -3.93 0.92 -15.77
CA ALA A 147 -4.24 -0.48 -16.05
C ALA A 147 -3.97 -1.37 -14.84
N GLN A 148 -4.67 -2.49 -14.79
CA GLN A 148 -4.46 -3.56 -13.81
C GLN A 148 -4.14 -4.86 -14.52
N VAL A 149 -3.18 -5.59 -13.95
CA VAL A 149 -2.93 -7.00 -14.30
C VAL A 149 -3.17 -7.84 -13.05
N ILE A 150 -3.96 -8.89 -13.21
CA ILE A 150 -4.15 -9.94 -12.21
C ILE A 150 -3.58 -11.22 -12.77
N GLY A 151 -2.81 -11.94 -11.95
CA GLY A 151 -2.18 -13.15 -12.41
C GLY A 151 -1.55 -13.98 -11.32
N ARG A 152 -0.77 -14.95 -11.78
CA ARG A 152 0.00 -15.88 -10.93
C ARG A 152 1.45 -15.89 -11.39
N TRP A 153 2.34 -16.05 -10.45
CA TRP A 153 3.75 -16.26 -10.72
C TRP A 153 4.17 -17.66 -10.25
N GLU A 154 5.11 -18.24 -10.94
CA GLU A 154 5.75 -19.48 -10.58
C GLU A 154 7.27 -19.34 -10.77
N VAL A 155 8.03 -19.75 -9.78
CA VAL A 155 9.49 -19.83 -9.84
C VAL A 155 9.92 -21.25 -9.55
N ILE A 156 10.65 -21.85 -10.50
CA ILE A 156 11.26 -23.17 -10.35
C ILE A 156 12.74 -22.97 -10.05
N GLN A 157 13.16 -23.29 -8.84
CA GLN A 157 14.54 -23.16 -8.35
C GLN A 157 15.18 -24.53 -8.20
N LYS A 158 16.52 -24.60 -8.30
CA LYS A 158 17.22 -25.81 -7.88
C LYS A 158 17.03 -26.00 -6.38
N HIS A 159 16.70 -27.21 -5.97
CA HIS A 159 16.57 -27.56 -4.56
C HIS A 159 17.83 -27.15 -3.81
N LYS A 160 17.72 -26.28 -2.80
CA LYS A 160 18.81 -26.04 -1.86
C LYS A 160 18.95 -27.31 -1.02
N LEU A 161 19.91 -28.16 -1.35
CA LEU A 161 20.36 -29.17 -0.39
C LEU A 161 20.71 -28.41 0.88
N GLU A 162 19.91 -28.61 1.93
CA GLU A 162 20.19 -28.05 3.24
C GLU A 162 21.65 -28.39 3.56
N GLN A 163 22.48 -27.38 3.79
CA GLN A 163 23.90 -27.58 4.01
C GLN A 163 24.02 -28.64 5.10
N ALA A 164 24.50 -29.81 4.72
CA ALA A 164 24.68 -30.93 5.62
C ALA A 164 25.35 -30.41 6.89
N ASN A 165 24.75 -30.71 8.04
CA ASN A 165 25.33 -30.37 9.34
C ASN A 165 26.80 -30.81 9.33
N PRO A 166 27.80 -29.89 9.41
CA PRO A 166 29.22 -30.24 9.31
C PRO A 166 29.69 -31.20 10.42
N ASN A 167 28.83 -31.46 11.42
CA ASN A 167 29.08 -32.40 12.51
C ASN A 167 28.57 -33.82 12.23
N LEU A 168 27.88 -34.07 11.10
CA LEU A 168 27.55 -35.44 10.70
C LEU A 168 28.77 -36.06 9.97
N GLY A 169 29.38 -37.06 10.57
CA GLY A 169 30.53 -37.73 10.00
C GLY A 169 30.24 -38.28 8.61
N SER A 170 31.26 -38.22 7.73
CA SER A 170 31.19 -38.47 6.29
C SER A 170 30.67 -39.87 5.86
N ARG A 171 30.39 -40.78 6.80
CA ARG A 171 29.94 -42.13 6.51
C ARG A 171 28.43 -42.31 6.33
N ASP A 172 27.62 -41.38 6.82
CA ASP A 172 26.16 -41.50 6.74
C ASP A 172 25.54 -40.70 5.58
N PHE A 173 26.36 -39.93 4.86
CA PHE A 173 25.85 -39.01 3.84
C PHE A 173 25.32 -39.71 2.59
N THR A 174 25.83 -40.87 2.24
CA THR A 174 25.41 -41.61 1.04
C THR A 174 24.12 -42.41 1.21
N SER A 175 23.69 -42.65 2.46
CA SER A 175 22.46 -43.42 2.73
C SER A 175 21.21 -42.55 2.86
N ILE A 176 21.38 -41.23 3.09
CA ILE A 176 20.26 -40.28 3.37
C ILE A 176 19.85 -39.51 2.11
N VAL A 177 20.62 -39.50 1.04
CA VAL A 177 20.22 -38.89 -0.23
C VAL A 177 19.13 -39.75 -0.82
N ASN A 178 17.87 -39.36 -0.54
CA ASN A 178 16.72 -39.92 -1.24
C ASN A 178 16.86 -39.60 -2.73
N ARG A 179 17.31 -40.60 -3.51
CA ARG A 179 17.53 -40.44 -4.97
C ARG A 179 16.26 -40.06 -5.72
N ASN A 180 15.11 -40.10 -5.06
CA ASN A 180 13.79 -39.71 -5.59
C ASN A 180 13.33 -38.33 -5.04
N ALA A 181 14.17 -37.61 -4.27
CA ALA A 181 13.83 -36.25 -3.85
C ALA A 181 13.72 -35.34 -5.08
N PRO A 182 12.74 -34.45 -5.15
CA PRO A 182 12.65 -33.49 -6.25
C PRO A 182 13.93 -32.64 -6.30
N THR A 183 14.52 -32.54 -7.47
CA THR A 183 15.75 -31.76 -7.70
C THR A 183 15.49 -30.26 -7.75
N HIS A 184 14.22 -29.87 -7.73
CA HIS A 184 13.78 -28.50 -7.85
C HIS A 184 12.67 -28.18 -6.86
N ASP A 185 12.69 -26.98 -6.31
CA ASP A 185 11.61 -26.38 -5.52
C ASP A 185 10.76 -25.49 -6.42
N THR A 186 9.46 -25.59 -6.30
CA THR A 186 8.51 -24.69 -6.99
C THR A 186 7.91 -23.75 -5.96
N LEU A 187 8.11 -22.46 -6.17
CA LEU A 187 7.46 -21.39 -5.43
C LEU A 187 6.40 -20.76 -6.34
N SER A 188 5.25 -20.46 -5.81
CA SER A 188 4.17 -19.81 -6.57
C SER A 188 3.34 -18.89 -5.70
N GLY A 189 2.64 -17.97 -6.33
CA GLY A 189 1.74 -17.04 -5.67
C GLY A 189 0.89 -16.29 -6.69
N ARG A 190 0.11 -15.34 -6.18
CA ARG A 190 -0.71 -14.47 -7.02
C ARG A 190 -0.17 -13.05 -6.96
N PHE A 191 -0.56 -12.25 -7.93
CA PHE A 191 -0.25 -10.82 -7.95
C PHE A 191 -1.40 -10.00 -8.52
N SER A 192 -1.46 -8.76 -8.09
CA SER A 192 -2.22 -7.68 -8.69
C SER A 192 -1.30 -6.48 -8.88
N LEU A 193 -1.09 -6.09 -10.13
CA LEU A 193 -0.21 -4.98 -10.50
C LEU A 193 -1.05 -3.82 -10.99
N ILE A 194 -0.74 -2.60 -10.55
CA ILE A 194 -1.28 -1.36 -11.10
C ILE A 194 -0.19 -0.67 -11.90
N PHE A 195 -0.50 -0.40 -13.16
CA PHE A 195 0.35 0.30 -14.09
C PHE A 195 -0.14 1.74 -14.29
N ILE A 196 0.81 2.66 -14.42
CA ILE A 196 0.58 4.05 -14.80
C ILE A 196 1.45 4.41 -15.99
N GLY A 197 1.02 5.40 -16.79
CA GLY A 197 1.80 5.95 -17.88
C GLY A 197 2.95 6.83 -17.39
N THR A 198 4.13 6.65 -17.97
CA THR A 198 5.31 7.50 -17.79
C THR A 198 5.91 7.89 -19.14
N PRO A 199 6.85 8.85 -19.20
CA PRO A 199 7.55 9.18 -20.47
C PRO A 199 8.23 7.97 -21.14
N GLU A 200 8.64 6.97 -20.35
CA GLU A 200 9.28 5.75 -20.87
C GLU A 200 8.28 4.61 -21.13
N GLY A 201 6.97 4.87 -21.12
CA GLY A 201 5.91 3.90 -21.25
C GLY A 201 5.30 3.47 -19.91
N PRO A 202 4.47 2.40 -19.88
CA PRO A 202 3.82 1.96 -18.65
C PRO A 202 4.82 1.43 -17.64
N LYS A 203 4.62 1.80 -16.36
CA LYS A 203 5.42 1.33 -15.21
C LYS A 203 4.52 0.82 -14.09
N ILE A 204 4.97 -0.20 -13.39
CA ILE A 204 4.31 -0.72 -12.19
C ILE A 204 4.47 0.30 -11.06
N GLN A 205 3.36 0.82 -10.58
CA GLN A 205 3.29 1.69 -9.42
C GLN A 205 2.97 0.89 -8.15
N ILE A 206 2.04 -0.06 -8.25
CA ILE A 206 1.66 -0.92 -7.13
C ILE A 206 1.82 -2.37 -7.54
N ASP A 207 2.53 -3.12 -6.75
CA ASP A 207 2.65 -4.57 -6.82
C ASP A 207 2.15 -5.17 -5.50
N HIS A 208 1.03 -5.87 -5.55
CA HIS A 208 0.51 -6.64 -4.43
C HIS A 208 0.67 -8.12 -4.77
N THR A 209 1.52 -8.80 -3.99
CA THR A 209 1.86 -10.22 -4.17
C THR A 209 1.57 -11.00 -2.89
N TRP A 210 0.87 -12.14 -3.00
CA TRP A 210 0.47 -13.03 -1.89
C TRP A 210 0.51 -14.51 -2.26
#